data_002862d08095dfea286f5ca6b74eafe5
#
_entry.id   002862d08095dfea286f5ca6b74eafe5
#
_cell.length_a   1.000
_cell.length_b   1.000
_cell.length_c   1.000
_cell.angle_alpha   90.00
_cell.angle_beta   90.00
_cell.angle_gamma   90.00
#
_symmetry.space_group_name_H-M   'P 1'
#
loop_
_entity.id
_entity.type
_entity.pdbx_description
1 polymer ?
#
loop_
_entity_poly.entity_id
_entity_poly.type
_entity_poly.pdbx_seq_one_letter_code
_entity_poly.pdbx_strand_id
1 'polypeptide(L)'
;MEECIGYCFYRRNELGKAFILTGDKSNGKSTFLDCVKAILGDRNISALDLKELGDRFNTSMMFGKLANIGDDIGDDFLQGSQVSVFKKIVTGNRIKAERKGQDPFEFNPFIKLLFSANDIPRMKDKTGAVLRRLVIIPFNATFSKDDPDYRPFIKYELTQQDSIEYLIRLGVEGLKRVVINNGFSKSDKVQNQLDEYEQENNPILAFINDTGVDMIENEPTNEVYKRYQVFCADNSMQPMSNIVFSKQINKRLDLEISVVKLNGQTRRIFRSRKDGD
;
A
#
# COMPACT_ATOMS: atom_id res chain seq x y z
N MET A 1 -3.31 15.16 2.68
CA MET A 1 -2.73 15.43 4.01
C MET A 1 -3.81 15.63 5.07
N GLU A 2 -4.68 16.64 4.97
CA GLU A 2 -5.78 16.94 5.92
C GLU A 2 -6.67 15.73 6.19
N GLU A 3 -7.07 15.01 5.16
CA GLU A 3 -7.88 13.79 5.28
C GLU A 3 -7.15 12.65 6.00
N CYS A 4 -5.83 12.56 5.85
CA CYS A 4 -5.00 11.60 6.59
C CYS A 4 -5.01 11.93 8.09
N ILE A 5 -4.79 13.21 8.46
CA ILE A 5 -4.89 13.68 9.85
C ILE A 5 -6.29 13.39 10.39
N GLY A 6 -7.32 13.81 9.67
CA GLY A 6 -8.71 13.65 10.07
C GLY A 6 -9.12 12.20 10.26
N TYR A 7 -8.65 11.31 9.38
CA TYR A 7 -8.95 9.89 9.51
C TYR A 7 -8.36 9.28 10.79
N CYS A 8 -7.26 9.82 11.32
CA CYS A 8 -6.72 9.39 12.62
C CYS A 8 -7.67 9.69 13.80
N PHE A 9 -8.55 10.68 13.68
CA PHE A 9 -9.58 10.96 14.72
C PHE A 9 -10.77 9.99 14.64
N TYR A 10 -10.95 9.32 13.51
CA TYR A 10 -12.10 8.46 13.25
C TYR A 10 -11.90 7.06 13.80
N ARG A 11 -12.61 6.71 14.87
CA ARG A 11 -12.45 5.42 15.57
C ARG A 11 -13.16 4.25 14.89
N ARG A 12 -13.18 4.24 13.56
CA ARG A 12 -13.76 3.18 12.69
C ARG A 12 -12.88 2.98 11.48
N ASN A 13 -12.87 1.78 10.91
CA ASN A 13 -11.98 1.37 9.80
C ASN A 13 -12.73 0.92 8.53
N GLU A 14 -13.95 1.43 8.29
CA GLU A 14 -14.76 1.02 7.13
C GLU A 14 -14.09 1.29 5.79
N LEU A 15 -13.31 2.36 5.69
CA LEU A 15 -12.62 2.70 4.43
C LEU A 15 -11.43 1.77 4.15
N GLY A 16 -10.93 1.07 5.17
CA GLY A 16 -9.91 0.05 5.01
C GLY A 16 -8.61 0.56 4.41
N LYS A 17 -8.09 1.74 4.83
CA LYS A 17 -6.90 2.37 4.27
C LYS A 17 -5.76 2.51 5.27
N ALA A 18 -4.53 2.31 4.77
CA ALA A 18 -3.27 2.62 5.43
C ALA A 18 -2.49 3.60 4.56
N PHE A 19 -1.67 4.43 5.17
CA PHE A 19 -0.93 5.51 4.50
C PHE A 19 0.56 5.18 4.48
N ILE A 20 1.19 5.38 3.32
CA ILE A 20 2.64 5.33 3.16
C ILE A 20 3.08 6.66 2.55
N LEU A 21 3.94 7.37 3.26
CA LEU A 21 4.55 8.61 2.80
C LEU A 21 5.86 8.24 2.10
N THR A 22 5.98 8.59 0.82
CA THR A 22 7.15 8.21 0.02
C THR A 22 7.93 9.42 -0.46
N GLY A 23 9.19 9.22 -0.80
CA GLY A 23 10.07 10.22 -1.37
C GLY A 23 11.46 10.23 -0.74
N ASP A 24 12.38 10.94 -1.34
CA ASP A 24 13.78 11.04 -0.95
C ASP A 24 13.97 11.68 0.44
N LYS A 25 15.23 11.86 0.82
CA LYS A 25 15.60 12.55 2.06
C LYS A 25 15.24 14.03 2.02
N SER A 26 15.05 14.62 3.20
CA SER A 26 14.82 16.07 3.38
C SER A 26 13.60 16.62 2.64
N ASN A 27 12.51 15.87 2.57
CA ASN A 27 11.28 16.24 1.86
C ASN A 27 10.08 16.52 2.79
N GLY A 28 10.27 16.44 4.12
CA GLY A 28 9.24 16.79 5.11
C GLY A 28 8.36 15.63 5.60
N LYS A 29 8.60 14.37 5.19
CA LYS A 29 7.86 13.20 5.69
C LYS A 29 7.85 13.13 7.22
N SER A 30 9.04 13.08 7.83
CA SER A 30 9.17 12.98 9.29
C SER A 30 8.59 14.20 10.00
N THR A 31 8.72 15.41 9.43
CA THR A 31 8.08 16.62 9.95
C THR A 31 6.56 16.49 9.99
N PHE A 32 5.97 15.96 8.94
CA PHE A 32 4.52 15.70 8.90
C PHE A 32 4.11 14.65 9.94
N LEU A 33 4.86 13.54 10.06
CA LEU A 33 4.58 12.53 11.09
C LEU A 33 4.69 13.09 12.50
N ASP A 34 5.66 13.97 12.75
CA ASP A 34 5.80 14.64 14.06
C ASP A 34 4.63 15.58 14.36
N CYS A 35 4.09 16.26 13.35
CA CYS A 35 2.84 17.03 13.51
C CYS A 35 1.68 16.09 13.89
N VAL A 36 1.54 14.94 13.22
CA VAL A 36 0.50 13.95 13.56
C VAL A 36 0.68 13.42 14.97
N LYS A 37 1.92 13.11 15.40
CA LYS A 37 2.23 12.70 16.78
C LYS A 37 1.82 13.78 17.78
N ALA A 38 2.18 15.03 17.53
CA ALA A 38 1.84 16.15 18.39
C ALA A 38 0.32 16.36 18.51
N ILE A 39 -0.41 16.25 17.40
CA ILE A 39 -1.88 16.37 17.36
C ILE A 39 -2.56 15.26 18.17
N LEU A 40 -2.10 14.01 18.02
CA LEU A 40 -2.73 12.86 18.66
C LEU A 40 -2.30 12.68 20.11
N GLY A 41 -1.08 13.10 20.45
CA GLY A 41 -0.43 12.89 21.74
C GLY A 41 0.08 11.46 21.93
N ASP A 42 1.19 11.30 22.65
CA ASP A 42 1.93 10.03 22.80
C ASP A 42 1.10 8.87 23.34
N ARG A 43 0.12 9.16 24.20
CA ARG A 43 -0.75 8.12 24.75
C ARG A 43 -1.64 7.44 23.71
N ASN A 44 -1.90 8.11 22.59
CA ASN A 44 -2.82 7.66 21.55
C ASN A 44 -2.11 7.06 20.33
N ILE A 45 -0.80 6.94 20.38
CA ILE A 45 -0.01 6.39 19.28
C ILE A 45 0.79 5.15 19.70
N SER A 46 1.15 4.33 18.71
CA SER A 46 2.20 3.31 18.79
C SER A 46 3.21 3.54 17.67
N ALA A 47 4.40 2.96 17.78
CA ALA A 47 5.50 3.16 16.86
C ALA A 47 6.09 1.80 16.43
N LEU A 48 5.24 0.92 15.91
CA LEU A 48 5.66 -0.38 15.40
C LEU A 48 6.05 -0.27 13.93
N ASP A 49 7.14 -0.89 13.57
CA ASP A 49 7.51 -1.10 12.18
C ASP A 49 6.53 -2.04 11.49
N LEU A 50 6.49 -1.98 10.16
CA LEU A 50 5.58 -2.79 9.36
C LEU A 50 5.78 -4.29 9.59
N LYS A 51 7.03 -4.74 9.76
CA LYS A 51 7.40 -6.13 10.07
C LYS A 51 7.00 -6.60 11.47
N GLU A 52 6.88 -5.67 12.41
CA GLU A 52 6.53 -5.97 13.80
C GLU A 52 5.03 -6.15 14.02
N LEU A 53 4.19 -5.77 13.05
CA LEU A 53 2.73 -5.86 13.17
C LEU A 53 2.22 -7.28 13.44
N GLY A 54 2.97 -8.31 13.01
CA GLY A 54 2.61 -9.71 13.17
C GLY A 54 3.18 -10.39 14.41
N ASP A 55 4.00 -9.69 15.18
CA ASP A 55 4.69 -10.26 16.34
C ASP A 55 3.74 -10.45 17.52
N ARG A 56 3.97 -11.56 18.26
CA ARG A 56 3.08 -12.06 19.30
C ARG A 56 2.68 -11.01 20.34
N PHE A 57 3.64 -10.20 20.81
CA PHE A 57 3.41 -9.23 21.88
C PHE A 57 3.16 -7.81 21.37
N ASN A 58 3.72 -7.47 20.20
CA ASN A 58 3.66 -6.12 19.64
C ASN A 58 2.23 -5.70 19.27
N THR A 59 1.39 -6.65 18.83
CA THR A 59 -0.03 -6.40 18.53
C THR A 59 -0.78 -5.77 19.71
N SER A 60 -0.39 -6.08 20.96
CA SER A 60 -1.02 -5.52 22.15
C SER A 60 -0.75 -4.01 22.33
N MET A 61 0.34 -3.51 21.76
CA MET A 61 0.70 -2.08 21.83
C MET A 61 -0.25 -1.20 21.02
N MET A 62 -0.99 -1.79 20.08
CA MET A 62 -1.97 -1.08 19.26
C MET A 62 -3.35 -0.96 19.93
N PHE A 63 -3.57 -1.67 21.05
CA PHE A 63 -4.87 -1.65 21.72
C PHE A 63 -5.22 -0.26 22.24
N GLY A 64 -6.35 0.29 21.79
CA GLY A 64 -6.86 1.59 22.21
C GLY A 64 -6.14 2.79 21.57
N LYS A 65 -5.20 2.57 20.65
CA LYS A 65 -4.46 3.62 19.94
C LYS A 65 -5.23 4.16 18.72
N LEU A 66 -5.00 5.44 18.41
CA LEU A 66 -5.57 6.11 17.23
C LEU A 66 -4.72 5.89 15.98
N ALA A 67 -3.39 5.94 16.13
CA ALA A 67 -2.47 5.73 15.03
C ALA A 67 -1.26 4.88 15.45
N ASN A 68 -0.75 4.10 14.50
CA ASN A 68 0.59 3.53 14.51
C ASN A 68 1.44 4.32 13.53
N ILE A 69 2.53 4.87 13.98
CA ILE A 69 3.42 5.72 13.17
C ILE A 69 4.80 5.08 13.15
N GLY A 70 5.10 4.39 12.04
CA GLY A 70 6.43 3.84 11.76
C GLY A 70 7.18 4.78 10.83
N ASP A 71 8.32 5.29 11.26
CA ASP A 71 9.16 6.18 10.47
C ASP A 71 10.33 5.38 9.87
N ASP A 72 10.66 5.67 8.60
CA ASP A 72 11.76 5.07 7.85
C ASP A 72 11.72 3.53 7.80
N ILE A 73 10.56 2.99 7.36
CA ILE A 73 10.43 1.54 7.17
C ILE A 73 11.34 1.07 6.02
N GLY A 74 12.14 0.04 6.27
CA GLY A 74 13.06 -0.53 5.28
C GLY A 74 12.35 -1.33 4.18
N ASP A 75 13.12 -1.79 3.19
CA ASP A 75 12.66 -2.55 2.01
C ASP A 75 12.21 -3.98 2.31
N ASP A 76 12.06 -4.33 3.57
CA ASP A 76 11.74 -5.67 4.04
C ASP A 76 10.38 -6.17 3.50
N PHE A 77 10.41 -7.39 2.97
CA PHE A 77 9.22 -8.05 2.45
C PHE A 77 8.21 -8.38 3.54
N LEU A 78 6.97 -7.85 3.39
CA LEU A 78 5.83 -8.39 4.14
C LEU A 78 5.32 -9.68 3.51
N GLN A 79 5.24 -10.73 4.30
CA GLN A 79 4.73 -12.03 3.84
C GLN A 79 3.99 -12.80 4.94
N GLY A 80 3.17 -13.75 4.52
CA GLY A 80 2.53 -14.70 5.43
C GLY A 80 1.62 -14.05 6.48
N SER A 81 1.95 -14.26 7.75
CA SER A 81 1.17 -13.77 8.89
C SER A 81 1.11 -12.25 8.99
N GLN A 82 2.19 -11.56 8.67
CA GLN A 82 2.27 -10.09 8.71
C GLN A 82 1.27 -9.44 7.77
N VAL A 83 1.18 -9.92 6.51
CA VAL A 83 0.17 -9.46 5.53
C VAL A 83 -1.25 -9.72 6.04
N SER A 84 -1.49 -10.87 6.69
CA SER A 84 -2.80 -11.20 7.26
C SER A 84 -3.17 -10.24 8.39
N VAL A 85 -2.25 -9.98 9.31
CA VAL A 85 -2.48 -9.06 10.43
C VAL A 85 -2.67 -7.63 9.93
N PHE A 86 -1.81 -7.15 9.00
CA PHE A 86 -1.99 -5.86 8.35
C PHE A 86 -3.41 -5.68 7.79
N LYS A 87 -3.88 -6.65 7.00
CA LYS A 87 -5.23 -6.61 6.41
C LYS A 87 -6.32 -6.51 7.47
N LYS A 88 -6.21 -7.26 8.57
CA LYS A 88 -7.17 -7.24 9.67
C LYS A 88 -7.18 -5.89 10.41
N ILE A 89 -5.99 -5.34 10.69
CA ILE A 89 -5.87 -4.03 11.36
C ILE A 89 -6.55 -2.94 10.51
N VAL A 90 -6.18 -2.88 9.23
CA VAL A 90 -6.68 -1.83 8.32
C VAL A 90 -8.18 -1.88 8.12
N THR A 91 -8.79 -3.07 8.20
CA THR A 91 -10.25 -3.25 8.06
C THR A 91 -11.01 -3.30 9.38
N GLY A 92 -10.34 -3.15 10.53
CA GLY A 92 -10.96 -3.22 11.83
C GLY A 92 -11.46 -4.62 12.23
N ASN A 93 -10.98 -5.65 11.55
CA ASN A 93 -11.34 -7.03 11.87
C ASN A 93 -10.66 -7.47 13.17
N ARG A 94 -11.38 -8.32 13.93
CA ARG A 94 -10.90 -8.85 15.22
C ARG A 94 -9.51 -9.48 15.09
N ILE A 95 -8.61 -9.09 15.98
CA ILE A 95 -7.26 -9.62 16.11
C ILE A 95 -7.01 -10.11 17.54
N LYS A 96 -6.15 -11.12 17.66
CA LYS A 96 -5.65 -11.60 18.94
C LYS A 96 -4.39 -10.82 19.32
N ALA A 97 -4.31 -10.46 20.59
CA ALA A 97 -3.16 -9.81 21.19
C ALA A 97 -2.79 -10.50 22.49
N GLU A 98 -1.53 -10.35 22.87
CA GLU A 98 -1.02 -10.94 24.10
C GLU A 98 -0.04 -9.97 24.78
N ARG A 99 -0.15 -9.85 26.09
CA ARG A 99 0.84 -9.15 26.90
C ARG A 99 1.69 -10.15 27.64
N LYS A 100 2.98 -9.83 27.82
CA LYS A 100 3.89 -10.74 28.52
C LYS A 100 3.37 -11.03 29.94
N GLY A 101 3.18 -12.30 30.25
CA GLY A 101 2.71 -12.75 31.56
C GLY A 101 1.20 -12.54 31.83
N GLN A 102 0.41 -12.27 30.79
CA GLN A 102 -1.04 -12.12 30.89
C GLN A 102 -1.75 -13.03 29.90
N ASP A 103 -3.02 -13.36 30.16
CA ASP A 103 -3.85 -14.10 29.22
C ASP A 103 -4.06 -13.33 27.91
N PRO A 104 -4.10 -14.04 26.77
CA PRO A 104 -4.43 -13.42 25.50
C PRO A 104 -5.82 -12.81 25.50
N PHE A 105 -5.97 -11.71 24.78
CA PHE A 105 -7.27 -11.06 24.58
C PHE A 105 -7.50 -10.75 23.10
N GLU A 106 -8.74 -10.47 22.74
CA GLU A 106 -9.12 -10.11 21.39
C GLU A 106 -9.77 -8.72 21.37
N PHE A 107 -9.52 -7.98 20.28
CA PHE A 107 -10.14 -6.67 20.08
C PHE A 107 -10.33 -6.35 18.59
N ASN A 108 -11.20 -5.39 18.31
CA ASN A 108 -11.38 -4.82 16.99
C ASN A 108 -10.57 -3.52 16.91
N PRO A 109 -9.49 -3.47 16.11
CA PRO A 109 -8.66 -2.28 16.00
C PRO A 109 -9.39 -1.18 15.24
N PHE A 110 -9.25 0.06 15.70
CA PHE A 110 -9.63 1.27 14.98
C PHE A 110 -8.44 2.15 14.61
N ILE A 111 -7.25 1.68 14.94
CA ILE A 111 -5.97 2.33 14.71
C ILE A 111 -5.72 2.55 13.21
N LYS A 112 -5.14 3.70 12.85
CA LYS A 112 -4.68 3.98 11.49
C LYS A 112 -3.20 3.66 11.38
N LEU A 113 -2.81 3.05 10.27
CA LEU A 113 -1.42 2.75 9.99
C LEU A 113 -0.84 3.85 9.11
N LEU A 114 0.18 4.53 9.60
CA LEU A 114 0.96 5.54 8.90
C LEU A 114 2.42 5.11 8.90
N PHE A 115 3.02 5.09 7.73
CA PHE A 115 4.44 4.76 7.56
C PHE A 115 5.13 5.78 6.68
N SER A 116 6.42 6.02 6.90
CA SER A 116 7.27 6.67 5.91
C SER A 116 8.29 5.68 5.37
N ALA A 117 8.62 5.84 4.10
CA ALA A 117 9.62 5.05 3.41
C ALA A 117 10.31 5.90 2.34
N ASN A 118 11.56 5.59 2.00
CA ASN A 118 12.16 6.10 0.78
C ASN A 118 11.59 5.31 -0.40
N ASP A 119 11.69 3.98 -0.33
CA ASP A 119 11.05 3.06 -1.25
C ASP A 119 9.98 2.25 -0.53
N ILE A 120 8.89 1.95 -1.23
CA ILE A 120 7.78 1.20 -0.63
C ILE A 120 8.16 -0.27 -0.53
N PRO A 121 8.10 -0.90 0.65
CA PRO A 121 8.46 -2.31 0.80
C PRO A 121 7.59 -3.20 -0.07
N ARG A 122 8.21 -4.15 -0.75
CA ARG A 122 7.49 -5.12 -1.59
C ARG A 122 6.62 -6.02 -0.72
N MET A 123 5.36 -6.19 -1.11
CA MET A 123 4.39 -7.01 -0.38
C MET A 123 3.99 -8.21 -1.22
N LYS A 124 4.23 -9.44 -0.73
CA LYS A 124 3.77 -10.66 -1.40
C LYS A 124 2.25 -10.81 -1.27
N ASP A 125 1.51 -10.09 -2.09
CA ASP A 125 0.05 -10.19 -2.16
C ASP A 125 -0.43 -10.56 -3.57
N LYS A 126 -0.66 -11.86 -3.79
CA LYS A 126 -1.13 -12.40 -5.07
C LYS A 126 -2.52 -11.90 -5.50
N THR A 127 -3.26 -11.26 -4.58
CA THR A 127 -4.67 -10.90 -4.80
C THR A 127 -4.91 -9.41 -5.01
N GLY A 128 -3.87 -8.57 -4.87
CA GLY A 128 -3.99 -7.12 -4.84
C GLY A 128 -4.77 -6.58 -3.63
N ALA A 129 -4.97 -7.44 -2.62
CA ALA A 129 -5.76 -7.06 -1.45
C ALA A 129 -5.02 -6.07 -0.52
N VAL A 130 -3.69 -6.08 -0.52
CA VAL A 130 -2.89 -5.06 0.18
C VAL A 130 -2.93 -3.76 -0.60
N LEU A 131 -2.65 -3.82 -1.91
CA LEU A 131 -2.57 -2.66 -2.78
C LEU A 131 -3.80 -1.75 -2.67
N ARG A 132 -5.00 -2.33 -2.79
CA ARG A 132 -6.25 -1.56 -2.66
C ARG A 132 -6.47 -0.92 -1.28
N ARG A 133 -5.67 -1.28 -0.28
CA ARG A 133 -5.70 -0.71 1.08
C ARG A 133 -4.66 0.37 1.29
N LEU A 134 -3.76 0.57 0.36
CA LEU A 134 -2.73 1.61 0.44
C LEU A 134 -3.24 2.93 -0.10
N VAL A 135 -2.79 4.00 0.54
CA VAL A 135 -2.79 5.37 0.03
C VAL A 135 -1.35 5.82 0.08
N ILE A 136 -0.71 5.92 -1.09
CA ILE A 136 0.69 6.31 -1.21
C ILE A 136 0.72 7.82 -1.45
N ILE A 137 1.33 8.55 -0.53
CA ILE A 137 1.40 10.01 -0.57
C ILE A 137 2.83 10.43 -0.92
N PRO A 138 3.09 10.89 -2.16
CA PRO A 138 4.42 11.31 -2.55
C PRO A 138 4.79 12.67 -1.95
N PHE A 139 5.99 12.75 -1.37
CA PHE A 139 6.64 13.96 -0.87
C PHE A 139 7.76 14.33 -1.84
N ASN A 140 7.43 15.13 -2.85
CA ASN A 140 8.30 15.45 -3.97
C ASN A 140 9.10 16.75 -3.77
N ALA A 141 8.92 17.44 -2.64
CA ALA A 141 9.72 18.62 -2.31
C ALA A 141 11.09 18.18 -1.78
N THR A 142 12.11 18.98 -2.05
CA THR A 142 13.43 18.84 -1.43
C THR A 142 13.74 20.14 -0.71
N PHE A 143 14.08 20.06 0.56
CA PHE A 143 14.46 21.22 1.36
C PHE A 143 15.98 21.21 1.58
N SER A 144 16.67 22.21 1.05
CA SER A 144 18.11 22.41 1.18
C SER A 144 18.41 23.56 2.13
N LYS A 145 19.55 23.48 2.82
CA LYS A 145 20.06 24.59 3.65
C LYS A 145 20.38 25.84 2.83
N ASP A 146 20.57 25.66 1.54
CA ASP A 146 20.89 26.75 0.59
C ASP A 146 19.63 27.44 0.05
N ASP A 147 18.45 26.89 0.33
CA ASP A 147 17.18 27.49 -0.08
C ASP A 147 16.88 28.75 0.75
N PRO A 148 16.48 29.87 0.14
CA PRO A 148 16.12 31.10 0.84
C PRO A 148 15.04 30.93 1.90
N ASP A 149 14.10 30.00 1.65
CA ASP A 149 12.97 29.70 2.53
C ASP A 149 13.25 28.55 3.50
N TYR A 150 14.50 28.07 3.59
CA TYR A 150 14.86 26.99 4.51
C TYR A 150 14.68 27.42 5.97
N ARG A 151 13.86 26.65 6.70
CA ARG A 151 13.55 26.89 8.11
C ARG A 151 14.02 25.71 8.96
N PRO A 152 15.24 25.75 9.53
CA PRO A 152 15.83 24.62 10.26
C PRO A 152 15.01 24.18 11.47
N PHE A 153 14.21 25.07 12.03
CA PHE A 153 13.40 24.81 13.22
C PHE A 153 11.90 24.67 12.93
N ILE A 154 11.50 24.52 11.67
CA ILE A 154 10.09 24.41 11.24
C ILE A 154 9.32 23.35 12.01
N LYS A 155 9.96 22.24 12.35
CA LYS A 155 9.36 21.17 13.15
C LYS A 155 8.85 21.70 14.51
N TYR A 156 9.64 22.50 15.20
CA TYR A 156 9.25 23.07 16.50
C TYR A 156 8.14 24.10 16.37
N GLU A 157 8.14 24.86 15.30
CA GLU A 157 7.10 25.85 15.04
C GLU A 157 5.75 25.17 14.73
N LEU A 158 5.77 24.12 13.90
CA LEU A 158 4.57 23.37 13.55
C LEU A 158 4.00 22.54 14.71
N THR A 159 4.78 22.32 15.76
CA THR A 159 4.32 21.62 16.99
C THR A 159 3.97 22.56 18.15
N GLN A 160 3.95 23.89 17.91
CA GLN A 160 3.41 24.84 18.88
C GLN A 160 1.89 24.75 18.96
N GLN A 161 1.32 25.19 20.09
CA GLN A 161 -0.11 25.08 20.40
C GLN A 161 -0.99 25.64 19.28
N ASP A 162 -0.73 26.85 18.83
CA ASP A 162 -1.53 27.51 17.77
C ASP A 162 -1.50 26.72 16.44
N SER A 163 -0.32 26.19 16.09
CA SER A 163 -0.15 25.35 14.90
C SER A 163 -0.90 24.04 15.03
N ILE A 164 -0.84 23.40 16.20
CA ILE A 164 -1.57 22.15 16.48
C ILE A 164 -3.08 22.38 16.36
N GLU A 165 -3.61 23.45 16.98
CA GLU A 165 -5.04 23.79 16.90
C GLU A 165 -5.50 24.00 15.45
N TYR A 166 -4.70 24.71 14.66
CA TYR A 166 -4.96 24.90 13.25
C TYR A 166 -4.96 23.58 12.46
N LEU A 167 -3.97 22.73 12.70
CA LEU A 167 -3.86 21.40 12.06
C LEU A 167 -5.02 20.47 12.47
N ILE A 168 -5.47 20.52 13.73
CA ILE A 168 -6.66 19.80 14.18
C ILE A 168 -7.89 20.26 13.42
N ARG A 169 -8.07 21.59 13.26
CA ARG A 169 -9.18 22.14 12.46
C ARG A 169 -9.15 21.64 11.03
N LEU A 170 -7.99 21.69 10.36
CA LEU A 170 -7.82 21.14 9.00
C LEU A 170 -8.14 19.64 8.95
N GLY A 171 -7.70 18.88 9.95
CA GLY A 171 -8.00 17.45 10.07
C GLY A 171 -9.51 17.18 10.21
N VAL A 172 -10.22 17.98 11.02
CA VAL A 172 -11.67 17.86 11.18
C VAL A 172 -12.41 18.15 9.86
N GLU A 173 -12.00 19.20 9.13
CA GLU A 173 -12.57 19.48 7.80
C GLU A 173 -12.22 18.37 6.79
N GLY A 174 -11.00 17.82 6.85
CA GLY A 174 -10.62 16.65 6.07
C GLY A 174 -11.48 15.42 6.38
N LEU A 175 -11.75 15.15 7.65
CA LEU A 175 -12.62 14.05 8.05
C LEU A 175 -14.07 14.24 7.56
N LYS A 176 -14.60 15.44 7.64
CA LYS A 176 -15.94 15.76 7.11
C LYS A 176 -16.03 15.42 5.63
N ARG A 177 -15.02 15.80 4.81
CA ARG A 177 -14.98 15.46 3.37
C ARG A 177 -14.97 13.94 3.17
N VAL A 178 -14.14 13.23 3.92
CA VAL A 178 -14.02 11.76 3.84
C VAL A 178 -15.36 11.07 4.17
N VAL A 179 -16.06 11.53 5.19
CA VAL A 179 -17.34 10.97 5.62
C VAL A 179 -18.45 11.28 4.60
N ILE A 180 -18.54 12.52 4.12
CA ILE A 180 -19.55 12.93 3.13
C ILE A 180 -19.37 12.16 1.81
N ASN A 181 -18.10 12.02 1.35
CA ASN A 181 -17.78 11.35 0.09
C ASN A 181 -17.73 9.83 0.21
N ASN A 182 -17.88 9.27 1.42
CA ASN A 182 -17.66 7.86 1.73
C ASN A 182 -16.31 7.35 1.16
N GLY A 183 -15.28 8.19 1.23
CA GLY A 183 -13.96 7.90 0.69
C GLY A 183 -13.01 9.09 0.70
N PHE A 184 -11.76 8.84 0.40
CA PHE A 184 -10.75 9.89 0.26
C PHE A 184 -10.88 10.61 -1.08
N SER A 185 -10.50 11.88 -1.09
CA SER A 185 -10.42 12.67 -2.31
C SER A 185 -9.46 12.02 -3.30
N LYS A 186 -9.85 11.98 -4.57
CA LYS A 186 -8.99 11.45 -5.63
C LYS A 186 -7.87 12.45 -5.92
N SER A 187 -6.67 11.94 -6.13
CA SER A 187 -5.49 12.70 -6.50
C SER A 187 -4.70 11.90 -7.52
N ASP A 188 -4.45 12.50 -8.68
CA ASP A 188 -3.66 11.86 -9.74
C ASP A 188 -2.26 11.49 -9.26
N LYS A 189 -1.64 12.34 -8.42
CA LYS A 189 -0.33 12.04 -7.83
C LYS A 189 -0.33 10.78 -6.96
N VAL A 190 -1.37 10.62 -6.14
CA VAL A 190 -1.54 9.43 -5.28
C VAL A 190 -1.85 8.20 -6.13
N GLN A 191 -2.67 8.35 -7.17
CA GLN A 191 -3.00 7.24 -8.07
C GLN A 191 -1.78 6.80 -8.88
N ASN A 192 -1.04 7.73 -9.46
CA ASN A 192 0.17 7.41 -10.22
C ASN A 192 1.19 6.64 -9.38
N GLN A 193 1.42 7.07 -8.13
CA GLN A 193 2.32 6.35 -7.22
C GLN A 193 1.82 4.93 -6.90
N LEU A 194 0.53 4.75 -6.78
CA LEU A 194 -0.06 3.43 -6.56
C LEU A 194 0.09 2.54 -7.80
N ASP A 195 -0.09 3.11 -8.99
CA ASP A 195 0.04 2.41 -10.27
C ASP A 195 1.52 2.03 -10.53
N GLU A 196 2.46 2.92 -10.27
CA GLU A 196 3.91 2.66 -10.33
C GLU A 196 4.28 1.51 -9.38
N TYR A 197 3.83 1.59 -8.13
CA TYR A 197 4.05 0.53 -7.16
C TYR A 197 3.43 -0.81 -7.60
N GLU A 198 2.23 -0.80 -8.21
CA GLU A 198 1.62 -2.02 -8.76
C GLU A 198 2.46 -2.61 -9.88
N GLN A 199 2.97 -1.77 -10.78
CA GLN A 199 3.82 -2.22 -11.89
C GLN A 199 5.11 -2.87 -11.38
N GLU A 200 5.79 -2.25 -10.43
CA GLU A 200 7.04 -2.76 -9.85
C GLU A 200 6.86 -4.06 -9.08
N ASN A 201 5.70 -4.25 -8.45
CA ASN A 201 5.44 -5.40 -7.58
C ASN A 201 4.64 -6.52 -8.25
N ASN A 202 4.13 -6.31 -9.45
CA ASN A 202 3.36 -7.30 -10.20
C ASN A 202 4.08 -7.74 -11.48
N PRO A 203 4.84 -8.83 -11.44
CA PRO A 203 5.64 -9.26 -12.59
C PRO A 203 4.79 -9.57 -13.84
N ILE A 204 3.50 -9.89 -13.68
CA ILE A 204 2.62 -10.13 -14.83
C ILE A 204 2.22 -8.79 -15.48
N LEU A 205 1.94 -7.77 -14.68
CA LEU A 205 1.61 -6.46 -15.20
C LEU A 205 2.83 -5.82 -15.88
N ALA A 206 3.99 -5.90 -15.23
CA ALA A 206 5.25 -5.45 -15.82
C ALA A 206 5.53 -6.12 -17.17
N PHE A 207 5.34 -7.45 -17.25
CA PHE A 207 5.49 -8.21 -18.49
C PHE A 207 4.51 -7.78 -19.57
N ILE A 208 3.22 -7.57 -19.23
CA ILE A 208 2.21 -7.11 -20.19
C ILE A 208 2.59 -5.73 -20.77
N ASN A 209 3.03 -4.82 -19.92
CA ASN A 209 3.40 -3.47 -20.33
C ASN A 209 4.66 -3.45 -21.20
N ASP A 210 5.64 -4.31 -20.92
CA ASP A 210 6.87 -4.44 -21.68
C ASP A 210 6.63 -5.13 -23.05
N THR A 211 5.86 -6.20 -23.05
CA THR A 211 5.70 -7.06 -24.22
C THR A 211 4.61 -6.56 -25.19
N GLY A 212 3.56 -5.95 -24.66
CA GLY A 212 2.38 -5.56 -25.42
C GLY A 212 1.37 -6.71 -25.63
N VAL A 213 0.10 -6.34 -25.82
CA VAL A 213 -1.02 -7.28 -25.94
C VAL A 213 -0.90 -8.12 -27.22
N ASP A 214 -0.48 -7.49 -28.31
CA ASP A 214 -0.35 -8.12 -29.64
C ASP A 214 0.62 -9.31 -29.65
N MET A 215 1.60 -9.31 -28.75
CA MET A 215 2.57 -10.39 -28.59
C MET A 215 2.09 -11.51 -27.66
N ILE A 216 0.91 -11.36 -27.09
CA ILE A 216 0.30 -12.34 -26.17
C ILE A 216 -0.93 -12.96 -26.81
N GLU A 217 -1.75 -12.16 -27.48
CA GLU A 217 -2.97 -12.62 -28.16
C GLU A 217 -2.63 -13.52 -29.34
N ASN A 218 -3.41 -14.59 -29.49
CA ASN A 218 -3.26 -15.62 -30.50
C ASN A 218 -1.96 -16.46 -30.42
N GLU A 219 -1.16 -16.26 -29.37
CA GLU A 219 0.08 -16.98 -29.13
C GLU A 219 -0.11 -18.22 -28.24
N PRO A 220 0.69 -19.29 -28.44
CA PRO A 220 0.67 -20.45 -27.55
C PRO A 220 0.96 -20.11 -26.10
N THR A 221 0.09 -20.55 -25.18
CA THR A 221 0.18 -20.21 -23.75
C THR A 221 1.50 -20.61 -23.10
N ASN A 222 2.11 -21.72 -23.56
CA ASN A 222 3.40 -22.19 -23.08
C ASN A 222 4.57 -21.31 -23.56
N GLU A 223 4.50 -20.78 -24.79
CA GLU A 223 5.53 -19.90 -25.32
C GLU A 223 5.47 -18.52 -24.66
N VAL A 224 4.27 -17.97 -24.45
CA VAL A 224 4.08 -16.73 -23.70
C VAL A 224 4.60 -16.88 -22.26
N TYR A 225 4.32 -18.03 -21.60
CA TYR A 225 4.79 -18.28 -20.26
C TYR A 225 6.32 -18.41 -20.19
N LYS A 226 6.98 -19.01 -21.16
CA LYS A 226 8.45 -19.05 -21.23
C LYS A 226 9.05 -17.64 -21.36
N ARG A 227 8.48 -16.81 -22.25
CA ARG A 227 8.90 -15.40 -22.39
C ARG A 227 8.74 -14.64 -21.08
N TYR A 228 7.63 -14.84 -20.37
CA TYR A 228 7.41 -14.27 -19.04
C TYR A 228 8.45 -14.73 -18.02
N GLN A 229 8.85 -16.01 -18.04
CA GLN A 229 9.90 -16.51 -17.13
C GLN A 229 11.26 -15.85 -17.42
N VAL A 230 11.62 -15.69 -18.70
CA VAL A 230 12.85 -14.97 -19.09
C VAL A 230 12.77 -13.51 -18.66
N PHE A 231 11.67 -12.82 -18.95
CA PHE A 231 11.45 -11.45 -18.49
C PHE A 231 11.63 -11.30 -16.97
N CYS A 232 11.04 -12.20 -16.20
CA CYS A 232 11.20 -12.17 -14.74
C CYS A 232 12.66 -12.37 -14.31
N ALA A 233 13.41 -13.25 -14.97
CA ALA A 233 14.82 -13.48 -14.66
C ALA A 233 15.67 -12.23 -14.95
N ASP A 234 15.46 -11.60 -16.11
CA ASP A 234 16.18 -10.42 -16.56
C ASP A 234 15.91 -9.19 -15.65
N ASN A 235 14.70 -9.12 -15.08
CA ASN A 235 14.27 -8.02 -14.20
C ASN A 235 14.35 -8.37 -12.69
N SER A 236 15.08 -9.42 -12.31
CA SER A 236 15.21 -9.86 -10.91
C SER A 236 13.86 -10.09 -10.19
N MET A 237 12.83 -10.47 -10.94
CA MET A 237 11.50 -10.77 -10.43
C MET A 237 11.29 -12.26 -10.26
N GLN A 238 10.43 -12.68 -9.34
CA GLN A 238 10.04 -14.08 -9.19
C GLN A 238 8.82 -14.42 -10.05
N PRO A 239 8.89 -15.36 -11.01
CA PRO A 239 7.74 -15.72 -11.83
C PRO A 239 6.65 -16.40 -11.01
N MET A 240 5.41 -16.07 -11.28
CA MET A 240 4.26 -16.81 -10.77
C MET A 240 4.10 -18.14 -11.52
N SER A 241 3.41 -19.12 -10.90
CA SER A 241 3.14 -20.39 -11.57
C SER A 241 2.33 -20.20 -12.86
N ASN A 242 2.48 -21.10 -13.82
CA ASN A 242 1.77 -21.03 -15.11
C ASN A 242 0.25 -20.90 -14.94
N ILE A 243 -0.33 -21.60 -13.96
CA ILE A 243 -1.78 -21.52 -13.67
C ILE A 243 -2.18 -20.10 -13.25
N VAL A 244 -1.42 -19.49 -12.35
CA VAL A 244 -1.68 -18.12 -11.87
C VAL A 244 -1.45 -17.12 -12.99
N PHE A 245 -0.36 -17.27 -13.75
CA PHE A 245 -0.04 -16.45 -14.92
C PHE A 245 -1.18 -16.44 -15.93
N SER A 246 -1.58 -17.62 -16.43
CA SER A 246 -2.65 -17.75 -17.44
C SER A 246 -3.98 -17.16 -16.93
N LYS A 247 -4.34 -17.37 -15.67
CA LYS A 247 -5.54 -16.79 -15.07
C LYS A 247 -5.49 -15.26 -15.02
N GLN A 248 -4.33 -14.68 -14.71
CA GLN A 248 -4.15 -13.23 -14.63
C GLN A 248 -4.13 -12.59 -16.03
N ILE A 249 -3.45 -13.20 -17.00
CA ILE A 249 -3.46 -12.76 -18.40
C ILE A 249 -4.91 -12.71 -18.92
N ASN A 250 -5.65 -13.80 -18.77
CA ASN A 250 -7.05 -13.86 -19.20
C ASN A 250 -7.91 -12.76 -18.58
N LYS A 251 -7.72 -12.52 -17.27
CA LYS A 251 -8.50 -11.51 -16.54
C LYS A 251 -8.14 -10.08 -16.94
N ARG A 252 -6.86 -9.80 -17.16
CA ARG A 252 -6.37 -8.42 -17.38
C ARG A 252 -6.53 -7.98 -18.84
N LEU A 253 -6.43 -8.90 -19.77
CA LEU A 253 -6.51 -8.63 -21.20
C LEU A 253 -7.85 -9.07 -21.83
N ASP A 254 -8.79 -9.51 -21.01
CA ASP A 254 -10.09 -10.07 -21.44
C ASP A 254 -9.94 -11.20 -22.49
N LEU A 255 -8.95 -12.07 -22.24
CA LEU A 255 -8.67 -13.22 -23.07
C LEU A 255 -9.26 -14.50 -22.46
N GLU A 256 -9.35 -15.53 -23.27
CA GLU A 256 -9.63 -16.91 -22.86
C GLU A 256 -8.61 -17.88 -23.47
N ILE A 257 -8.52 -19.08 -22.90
CA ILE A 257 -7.68 -20.14 -23.48
C ILE A 257 -8.52 -20.99 -24.44
N SER A 258 -8.19 -20.90 -25.72
CA SER A 258 -8.78 -21.69 -26.78
C SER A 258 -7.84 -22.79 -27.26
N VAL A 259 -8.39 -23.91 -27.67
CA VAL A 259 -7.64 -25.04 -28.25
C VAL A 259 -7.73 -24.97 -29.75
N VAL A 260 -6.60 -24.84 -30.43
CA VAL A 260 -6.53 -24.72 -31.91
C VAL A 260 -5.52 -25.71 -32.49
N LYS A 261 -5.69 -26.04 -33.76
CA LYS A 261 -4.68 -26.81 -34.54
C LYS A 261 -3.76 -25.83 -35.25
N LEU A 262 -2.49 -25.80 -34.85
CA LEU A 262 -1.43 -25.02 -35.47
C LEU A 262 -0.37 -25.99 -36.01
N ASN A 263 -0.09 -25.95 -37.34
CA ASN A 263 0.89 -26.79 -38.00
C ASN A 263 0.70 -28.30 -37.69
N GLY A 264 -0.55 -28.77 -37.69
CA GLY A 264 -0.88 -30.16 -37.39
C GLY A 264 -0.86 -30.59 -35.95
N GLN A 265 -0.45 -29.71 -35.02
CA GLN A 265 -0.42 -29.97 -33.59
C GLN A 265 -1.52 -29.19 -32.84
N THR A 266 -2.14 -29.84 -31.89
CA THR A 266 -3.11 -29.19 -30.97
C THR A 266 -2.39 -28.35 -29.97
N ARG A 267 -2.67 -27.06 -29.94
CA ARG A 267 -2.07 -26.09 -28.98
C ARG A 267 -3.13 -25.27 -28.26
N ARG A 268 -2.82 -24.85 -27.06
CA ARG A 268 -3.62 -23.86 -26.29
C ARG A 268 -3.06 -22.48 -26.58
N ILE A 269 -3.93 -21.54 -26.96
CA ILE A 269 -3.56 -20.14 -27.24
C ILE A 269 -4.39 -19.22 -26.39
N PHE A 270 -3.88 -18.00 -26.15
CA PHE A 270 -4.65 -16.88 -25.61
C PHE A 270 -5.46 -16.26 -26.76
N ARG A 271 -6.76 -16.09 -26.60
CA ARG A 271 -7.65 -15.53 -27.61
C ARG A 271 -8.61 -14.54 -26.99
N SER A 272 -8.91 -13.42 -27.70
CA SER A 272 -9.96 -12.50 -27.28
C SER A 272 -11.27 -13.25 -27.05
N ARG A 273 -11.96 -12.89 -25.98
CA ARG A 273 -13.35 -13.32 -25.81
C ARG A 273 -14.14 -12.71 -26.95
N LYS A 274 -14.83 -13.53 -27.72
CA LYS A 274 -15.79 -13.01 -28.68
C LYS A 274 -16.88 -12.32 -27.89
N ASP A 275 -17.16 -11.05 -28.21
CA ASP A 275 -18.40 -10.42 -27.79
C ASP A 275 -19.52 -11.40 -28.12
N GLY A 276 -20.28 -11.78 -27.08
CA GLY A 276 -21.34 -12.75 -27.26
C GLY A 276 -22.33 -12.24 -28.31
N ASP A 277 -22.54 -13.03 -29.35
CA ASP A 277 -23.68 -12.91 -30.25
C ASP A 277 -25.00 -13.11 -29.47
#